data_3da163f76d4ee4dbdc582f48f3770999
#
_entry.id   3da163f76d4ee4dbdc582f48f3770999
#
_cell.length_a   1.000
_cell.length_b   1.000
_cell.length_c   1.000
_cell.angle_alpha   90.00
_cell.angle_beta   90.00
_cell.angle_gamma   90.00
#
_symmetry.space_group_name_H-M   'P 1'
#
loop_
_entity.id
_entity.type
_entity.pdbx_description
1 polymer ?
#
loop_
_entity_poly.entity_id
_entity_poly.type
_entity_poly.pdbx_seq_one_letter_code
_entity_poly.pdbx_strand_id
1 'polypeptide(L)'
;MREIAVITGGTSGIGRATALCLREAGYTVYELSRREQGVEGLHHIRCDITDEDQVRAAVAEIMDRAGRIDVLVNNAGFGISGAVEFTDTAEAQRLLDVNFFGMVRMNKAVIPHMRQAGRGRIVNLSSVAAPVPIPFQAYYSATKAAVNAYTMALANELRPFGVTVCAVMPGDIHTGFTAARRKVS
;
A
#
# COMPACT_ATOMS: atom_id res chain seq x y z
N MET A 1 19.93 10.41 12.99
CA MET A 1 18.81 9.43 13.19
C MET A 1 18.53 8.75 11.86
N ARG A 2 18.24 7.44 11.89
CA ARG A 2 17.84 6.70 10.67
C ARG A 2 16.47 7.18 10.19
N GLU A 3 16.27 7.20 8.87
CA GLU A 3 14.96 7.47 8.29
C GLU A 3 14.00 6.30 8.56
N ILE A 4 12.72 6.61 8.73
CA ILE A 4 11.67 5.64 9.06
C ILE A 4 10.84 5.35 7.80
N ALA A 5 10.78 4.09 7.42
CA ALA A 5 9.93 3.61 6.34
C ALA A 5 8.80 2.73 6.88
N VAL A 6 7.59 2.99 6.42
CA VAL A 6 6.38 2.20 6.72
C VAL A 6 5.95 1.50 5.45
N ILE A 7 5.69 0.20 5.50
CA ILE A 7 5.22 -0.57 4.36
C ILE A 7 4.02 -1.43 4.72
N THR A 8 2.96 -1.39 3.92
CA THR A 8 1.80 -2.26 4.09
C THR A 8 1.96 -3.54 3.27
N GLY A 9 1.61 -4.69 3.84
CA GLY A 9 1.73 -5.99 3.18
C GLY A 9 3.18 -6.43 2.96
N GLY A 10 4.08 -6.04 3.87
CA GLY A 10 5.52 -6.30 3.77
C GLY A 10 5.95 -7.73 4.11
N THR A 11 5.03 -8.65 4.41
CA THR A 11 5.37 -10.04 4.77
C THR A 11 5.55 -10.98 3.57
N SER A 12 5.24 -10.56 2.35
CA SER A 12 5.35 -11.41 1.15
C SER A 12 5.58 -10.60 -0.13
N GLY A 13 5.98 -11.28 -1.19
CA GLY A 13 6.08 -10.73 -2.55
C GLY A 13 6.89 -9.45 -2.64
N ILE A 14 6.41 -8.50 -3.43
CA ILE A 14 7.03 -7.19 -3.66
C ILE A 14 7.23 -6.44 -2.34
N GLY A 15 6.22 -6.46 -1.47
CA GLY A 15 6.29 -5.77 -0.18
C GLY A 15 7.45 -6.26 0.68
N ARG A 16 7.62 -7.59 0.79
CA ARG A 16 8.75 -8.16 1.55
C ARG A 16 10.10 -7.77 0.94
N ALA A 17 10.24 -7.91 -0.36
CA ALA A 17 11.47 -7.53 -1.05
C ALA A 17 11.80 -6.04 -0.84
N THR A 18 10.81 -5.17 -1.00
CA THR A 18 10.95 -3.72 -0.77
C THR A 18 11.34 -3.41 0.68
N ALA A 19 10.69 -4.06 1.65
CA ALA A 19 10.99 -3.85 3.07
C ALA A 19 12.44 -4.24 3.41
N LEU A 20 12.91 -5.37 2.89
CA LEU A 20 14.29 -5.82 3.09
C LEU A 20 15.30 -4.89 2.41
N CYS A 21 15.05 -4.46 1.17
CA CYS A 21 15.90 -3.48 0.48
C CYS A 21 15.98 -2.14 1.22
N LEU A 22 14.86 -1.65 1.75
CA LEU A 22 14.86 -0.42 2.56
C LEU A 22 15.69 -0.59 3.84
N ARG A 23 15.56 -1.74 4.52
CA ARG A 23 16.40 -2.05 5.69
C ARG A 23 17.90 -2.07 5.33
N GLU A 24 18.27 -2.71 4.22
CA GLU A 24 19.66 -2.76 3.73
C GLU A 24 20.18 -1.37 3.34
N ALA A 25 19.30 -0.50 2.84
CA ALA A 25 19.60 0.89 2.57
C ALA A 25 19.72 1.77 3.85
N GLY A 26 19.55 1.19 5.03
CA GLY A 26 19.76 1.86 6.30
C GLY A 26 18.51 2.46 6.95
N TYR A 27 17.32 2.22 6.39
CA TYR A 27 16.07 2.61 7.03
C TYR A 27 15.73 1.73 8.23
N THR A 28 15.05 2.33 9.21
CA THR A 28 14.27 1.55 10.17
C THR A 28 12.91 1.29 9.55
N VAL A 29 12.55 0.02 9.37
CA VAL A 29 11.35 -0.36 8.60
C VAL A 29 10.29 -0.93 9.53
N TYR A 30 9.10 -0.34 9.47
CA TYR A 30 7.87 -0.84 10.07
C TYR A 30 7.04 -1.52 8.99
N GLU A 31 6.73 -2.80 9.20
CA GLU A 31 5.90 -3.61 8.31
C GLU A 31 4.53 -3.81 8.94
N LEU A 32 3.49 -3.47 8.18
CA LEU A 32 2.09 -3.60 8.61
C LEU A 32 1.40 -4.68 7.80
N SER A 33 0.86 -5.68 8.49
CA SER A 33 0.05 -6.73 7.88
C SER A 33 -0.90 -7.37 8.88
N ARG A 34 -1.81 -8.20 8.39
CA ARG A 34 -2.77 -8.95 9.22
C ARG A 34 -2.17 -10.20 9.87
N ARG A 35 -0.95 -10.57 9.52
CA ARG A 35 -0.29 -11.76 10.05
C ARG A 35 0.05 -11.57 11.53
N GLU A 36 0.14 -12.67 12.25
CA GLU A 36 0.58 -12.67 13.65
C GLU A 36 2.10 -12.44 13.76
N GLN A 37 2.85 -12.88 12.75
CA GLN A 37 4.31 -12.79 12.73
C GLN A 37 4.78 -11.97 11.54
N GLY A 38 5.73 -11.09 11.82
CA GLY A 38 6.41 -10.26 10.83
C GLY A 38 7.60 -10.96 10.17
N VAL A 39 8.41 -10.18 9.50
CA VAL A 39 9.67 -10.60 8.86
C VAL A 39 10.82 -10.29 9.80
N GLU A 40 11.73 -11.24 9.96
CA GLU A 40 12.92 -11.06 10.81
C GLU A 40 13.74 -9.82 10.42
N GLY A 41 14.11 -9.05 11.43
CA GLY A 41 14.84 -7.79 11.27
C GLY A 41 14.00 -6.59 10.84
N LEU A 42 12.68 -6.71 10.82
CA LEU A 42 11.74 -5.60 10.65
C LEU A 42 10.89 -5.41 11.91
N HIS A 43 10.39 -4.19 12.12
CA HIS A 43 9.38 -3.94 13.15
C HIS A 43 8.01 -4.29 12.59
N HIS A 44 7.38 -5.31 13.15
CA HIS A 44 6.05 -5.74 12.75
C HIS A 44 4.97 -5.08 13.61
N ILE A 45 3.92 -4.60 12.95
CA ILE A 45 2.68 -4.15 13.60
C ILE A 45 1.52 -4.86 12.91
N ARG A 46 0.73 -5.61 13.69
CA ARG A 46 -0.47 -6.24 13.16
C ARG A 46 -1.51 -5.17 12.87
N CYS A 47 -1.94 -5.07 11.60
CA CYS A 47 -2.89 -4.05 11.14
C CYS A 47 -3.67 -4.56 9.94
N ASP A 48 -5.00 -4.46 10.00
CA ASP A 48 -5.87 -4.55 8.84
C ASP A 48 -6.13 -3.15 8.30
N ILE A 49 -5.65 -2.85 7.09
CA ILE A 49 -5.81 -1.54 6.48
C ILE A 49 -7.24 -1.21 6.06
N THR A 50 -8.17 -2.17 6.15
CA THR A 50 -9.61 -1.92 5.95
C THR A 50 -10.29 -1.38 7.20
N ASP A 51 -9.61 -1.42 8.34
CA ASP A 51 -10.04 -0.90 9.62
C ASP A 51 -9.33 0.42 9.94
N GLU A 52 -10.10 1.52 9.98
CA GLU A 52 -9.54 2.86 10.18
C GLU A 52 -8.96 3.06 11.58
N ASP A 53 -9.52 2.39 12.60
CA ASP A 53 -9.03 2.50 13.98
C ASP A 53 -7.69 1.77 14.13
N GLN A 54 -7.54 0.59 13.53
CA GLN A 54 -6.27 -0.14 13.52
C GLN A 54 -5.19 0.65 12.76
N VAL A 55 -5.53 1.29 11.65
CA VAL A 55 -4.60 2.14 10.90
C VAL A 55 -4.13 3.32 11.76
N ARG A 56 -5.06 4.01 12.42
CA ARG A 56 -4.72 5.14 13.32
C ARG A 56 -3.84 4.68 14.47
N ALA A 57 -4.18 3.58 15.11
CA ALA A 57 -3.40 3.02 16.22
C ALA A 57 -1.97 2.62 15.78
N ALA A 58 -1.83 1.97 14.63
CA ALA A 58 -0.53 1.58 14.09
C ALA A 58 0.35 2.80 13.78
N VAL A 59 -0.20 3.85 13.17
CA VAL A 59 0.56 5.08 12.88
C VAL A 59 0.93 5.80 14.17
N ALA A 60 0.03 5.88 15.16
CA ALA A 60 0.33 6.46 16.47
C ALA A 60 1.46 5.71 17.17
N GLU A 61 1.43 4.37 17.18
CA GLU A 61 2.49 3.54 17.74
C GLU A 61 3.86 3.81 17.08
N ILE A 62 3.90 3.96 15.75
CA ILE A 62 5.13 4.29 15.03
C ILE A 62 5.63 5.68 15.44
N MET A 63 4.74 6.65 15.54
CA MET A 63 5.10 8.01 15.93
C MET A 63 5.61 8.06 17.37
N ASP A 64 5.00 7.33 18.29
CA ASP A 64 5.45 7.23 19.69
C ASP A 64 6.84 6.60 19.80
N ARG A 65 7.14 5.56 19.00
CA ARG A 65 8.42 4.86 19.03
C ARG A 65 9.53 5.58 18.27
N ALA A 66 9.22 6.19 17.14
CA ALA A 66 10.21 6.72 16.20
C ALA A 66 10.17 8.24 16.02
N GLY A 67 9.09 8.90 16.39
CA GLY A 67 8.91 10.35 16.32
C GLY A 67 8.74 10.89 14.90
N ARG A 68 8.77 10.04 13.85
CA ARG A 68 8.72 10.45 12.45
C ARG A 68 8.34 9.31 11.52
N ILE A 69 7.84 9.66 10.34
CA ILE A 69 7.67 8.75 9.19
C ILE A 69 8.18 9.49 7.95
N ASP A 70 9.21 8.96 7.29
CA ASP A 70 9.83 9.58 6.13
C ASP A 70 9.34 8.99 4.80
N VAL A 71 9.04 7.68 4.81
CA VAL A 71 8.58 6.95 3.63
C VAL A 71 7.36 6.11 4.00
N LEU A 72 6.31 6.21 3.19
CA LEU A 72 5.17 5.30 3.22
C LEU A 72 5.08 4.54 1.90
N VAL A 73 5.10 3.22 1.96
CA VAL A 73 4.88 2.34 0.80
C VAL A 73 3.54 1.62 0.97
N ASN A 74 2.54 2.06 0.25
CA ASN A 74 1.23 1.41 0.16
C ASN A 74 1.29 0.27 -0.85
N ASN A 75 1.65 -0.93 -0.36
CA ASN A 75 1.82 -2.12 -1.19
C ASN A 75 0.71 -3.16 -0.98
N ALA A 76 0.04 -3.18 0.18
CA ALA A 76 -0.99 -4.17 0.45
C ALA A 76 -2.09 -4.18 -0.62
N GLY A 77 -2.43 -5.36 -1.08
CA GLY A 77 -3.46 -5.55 -2.11
C GLY A 77 -3.55 -7.01 -2.53
N PHE A 78 -4.62 -7.32 -3.23
CA PHE A 78 -4.83 -8.63 -3.84
C PHE A 78 -5.50 -8.49 -5.21
N GLY A 79 -5.61 -9.58 -5.95
CA GLY A 79 -6.27 -9.61 -7.25
C GLY A 79 -7.45 -10.57 -7.26
N ILE A 80 -8.46 -10.26 -8.07
CA ILE A 80 -9.50 -11.20 -8.47
C ILE A 80 -9.45 -11.39 -9.99
N SER A 81 -9.87 -12.54 -10.45
CA SER A 81 -9.97 -12.85 -11.88
C SER A 81 -11.26 -13.62 -12.13
N GLY A 82 -12.08 -13.12 -13.03
CA GLY A 82 -13.36 -13.70 -13.43
C GLY A 82 -14.08 -12.81 -14.43
N ALA A 83 -15.07 -13.36 -15.11
CA ALA A 83 -15.94 -12.56 -15.97
C ALA A 83 -16.75 -11.58 -15.10
N VAL A 84 -16.99 -10.39 -15.62
CA VAL A 84 -17.70 -9.34 -14.88
C VAL A 84 -19.10 -9.79 -14.46
N GLU A 85 -19.80 -10.51 -15.33
CA GLU A 85 -21.16 -11.00 -15.09
C GLU A 85 -21.27 -12.06 -13.97
N PHE A 86 -20.16 -12.80 -13.69
CA PHE A 86 -20.13 -13.84 -12.65
C PHE A 86 -19.42 -13.38 -11.36
N THR A 87 -18.86 -12.18 -11.33
CA THR A 87 -18.16 -11.67 -10.15
C THR A 87 -19.13 -10.91 -9.26
N ASP A 88 -19.32 -11.39 -8.04
CA ASP A 88 -20.18 -10.72 -7.06
C ASP A 88 -19.72 -9.29 -6.77
N THR A 89 -20.69 -8.37 -6.75
CA THR A 89 -20.42 -6.96 -6.41
C THR A 89 -19.75 -6.81 -5.04
N ALA A 90 -20.08 -7.65 -4.06
CA ALA A 90 -19.45 -7.64 -2.74
C ALA A 90 -17.95 -7.98 -2.81
N GLU A 91 -17.53 -8.86 -3.72
CA GLU A 91 -16.11 -9.15 -3.94
C GLU A 91 -15.38 -7.97 -4.59
N ALA A 92 -16.02 -7.33 -5.57
CA ALA A 92 -15.48 -6.12 -6.19
C ALA A 92 -15.34 -4.98 -5.18
N GLN A 93 -16.33 -4.79 -4.30
CA GLN A 93 -16.29 -3.81 -3.21
C GLN A 93 -15.16 -4.11 -2.23
N ARG A 94 -14.98 -5.37 -1.83
CA ARG A 94 -13.88 -5.78 -0.94
C ARG A 94 -12.52 -5.55 -1.60
N LEU A 95 -12.40 -5.83 -2.90
CA LEU A 95 -11.18 -5.55 -3.65
C LEU A 95 -10.83 -4.06 -3.62
N LEU A 96 -11.83 -3.21 -3.87
CA LEU A 96 -11.68 -1.77 -3.85
C LEU A 96 -11.35 -1.26 -2.44
N ASP A 97 -11.99 -1.82 -1.41
CA ASP A 97 -11.75 -1.44 -0.02
C ASP A 97 -10.29 -1.71 0.40
N VAL A 98 -9.74 -2.86 0.04
CA VAL A 98 -8.33 -3.18 0.34
C VAL A 98 -7.39 -2.38 -0.56
N ASN A 99 -7.54 -2.46 -1.90
CA ASN A 99 -6.55 -1.97 -2.84
C ASN A 99 -6.53 -0.44 -2.96
N PHE A 100 -7.66 0.22 -2.70
CA PHE A 100 -7.79 1.66 -2.82
C PHE A 100 -8.07 2.33 -1.47
N PHE A 101 -9.16 2.00 -0.79
CA PHE A 101 -9.49 2.67 0.47
C PHE A 101 -8.51 2.36 1.61
N GLY A 102 -7.92 1.16 1.65
CA GLY A 102 -6.86 0.85 2.59
C GLY A 102 -5.64 1.77 2.41
N MET A 103 -5.22 2.00 1.16
CA MET A 103 -4.19 2.99 0.82
C MET A 103 -4.63 4.42 1.24
N VAL A 104 -5.87 4.80 0.99
CA VAL A 104 -6.40 6.12 1.37
C VAL A 104 -6.35 6.31 2.88
N ARG A 105 -6.76 5.30 3.68
CA ARG A 105 -6.69 5.35 5.15
C ARG A 105 -5.26 5.55 5.64
N MET A 106 -4.31 4.80 5.09
CA MET A 106 -2.89 4.95 5.41
C MET A 106 -2.37 6.36 5.06
N ASN A 107 -2.69 6.86 3.88
CA ASN A 107 -2.31 8.22 3.46
C ASN A 107 -2.89 9.26 4.42
N LYS A 108 -4.18 9.18 4.76
CA LYS A 108 -4.83 10.10 5.69
C LYS A 108 -4.17 10.11 7.07
N ALA A 109 -3.75 8.95 7.56
CA ALA A 109 -3.10 8.84 8.86
C ALA A 109 -1.67 9.40 8.87
N VAL A 110 -0.91 9.22 7.77
CA VAL A 110 0.52 9.59 7.70
C VAL A 110 0.74 11.04 7.23
N ILE A 111 -0.07 11.52 6.30
CA ILE A 111 0.08 12.86 5.68
C ILE A 111 0.22 14.01 6.71
N PRO A 112 -0.58 14.09 7.79
CA PRO A 112 -0.43 15.17 8.76
C PRO A 112 0.98 15.26 9.35
N HIS A 113 1.61 14.12 9.64
CA HIS A 113 2.96 14.06 10.20
C HIS A 113 4.02 14.47 9.18
N MET A 114 3.91 14.01 7.93
CA MET A 114 4.82 14.41 6.86
C MET A 114 4.68 15.90 6.53
N ARG A 115 3.46 16.41 6.49
CA ARG A 115 3.20 17.83 6.25
C ARG A 115 3.78 18.71 7.37
N GLN A 116 3.61 18.31 8.62
CA GLN A 116 4.19 19.03 9.76
C GLN A 116 5.73 18.99 9.71
N ALA A 117 6.33 17.89 9.27
CA ALA A 117 7.76 17.75 9.10
C ALA A 117 8.33 18.51 7.89
N GLY A 118 7.46 19.00 6.98
CA GLY A 118 7.86 19.65 5.73
C GLY A 118 8.57 18.72 4.72
N ARG A 119 8.42 17.40 4.89
CA ARG A 119 9.05 16.38 4.03
C ARG A 119 8.36 15.03 4.16
N GLY A 120 8.45 14.22 3.12
CA GLY A 120 7.96 12.85 3.11
C GLY A 120 7.94 12.28 1.70
N ARG A 121 7.84 10.96 1.62
CA ARG A 121 7.71 10.24 0.34
C ARG A 121 6.61 9.20 0.47
N ILE A 122 5.63 9.25 -0.41
CA ILE A 122 4.54 8.28 -0.49
C ILE A 122 4.66 7.54 -1.81
N VAL A 123 4.71 6.22 -1.74
CA VAL A 123 4.75 5.32 -2.90
C VAL A 123 3.50 4.45 -2.88
N ASN A 124 2.66 4.58 -3.89
CA ASN A 124 1.45 3.78 -4.04
C ASN A 124 1.67 2.69 -5.09
N LEU A 125 1.51 1.42 -4.72
CA LEU A 125 1.63 0.30 -5.66
C LEU A 125 0.38 0.20 -6.53
N SER A 126 0.52 0.63 -7.78
CA SER A 126 -0.44 0.46 -8.85
C SER A 126 -0.15 -0.82 -9.65
N SER A 127 -0.36 -0.80 -10.95
CA SER A 127 -0.08 -1.89 -11.89
C SER A 127 -0.09 -1.38 -13.31
N VAL A 128 0.60 -2.07 -14.23
CA VAL A 128 0.40 -1.89 -15.68
C VAL A 128 -1.06 -2.14 -16.11
N ALA A 129 -1.82 -2.90 -15.33
CA ALA A 129 -3.24 -3.11 -15.54
C ALA A 129 -4.10 -1.84 -15.32
N ALA A 130 -3.53 -0.74 -14.81
CA ALA A 130 -4.23 0.53 -14.66
C ALA A 130 -4.41 1.27 -16.00
N PRO A 131 -3.33 1.56 -16.76
CA PRO A 131 -3.46 2.17 -18.08
C PRO A 131 -3.85 1.17 -19.18
N VAL A 132 -3.60 -0.13 -18.98
CA VAL A 132 -3.92 -1.20 -19.96
C VAL A 132 -4.79 -2.24 -19.29
N PRO A 133 -6.13 -2.07 -19.29
CA PRO A 133 -7.04 -3.01 -18.64
C PRO A 133 -6.94 -4.41 -19.22
N ILE A 134 -6.92 -5.42 -18.33
CA ILE A 134 -6.73 -6.82 -18.70
C ILE A 134 -8.10 -7.53 -18.68
N PRO A 135 -8.48 -8.27 -19.75
CA PRO A 135 -9.68 -9.10 -19.76
C PRO A 135 -9.73 -10.04 -18.53
N PHE A 136 -10.91 -10.27 -18.00
CA PHE A 136 -11.16 -11.03 -16.77
C PHE A 136 -10.52 -10.47 -15.48
N GLN A 137 -9.96 -9.25 -15.54
CA GLN A 137 -9.43 -8.51 -14.40
C GLN A 137 -10.00 -7.08 -14.33
N ALA A 138 -11.20 -6.85 -14.85
CA ALA A 138 -11.80 -5.53 -14.95
C ALA A 138 -11.82 -4.79 -13.61
N TYR A 139 -12.26 -5.44 -12.55
CA TYR A 139 -12.31 -4.83 -11.21
C TYR A 139 -10.92 -4.52 -10.64
N TYR A 140 -9.95 -5.42 -10.86
CA TYR A 140 -8.56 -5.15 -10.46
C TYR A 140 -7.98 -3.96 -11.22
N SER A 141 -8.16 -3.92 -12.54
CA SER A 141 -7.75 -2.80 -13.39
C SER A 141 -8.39 -1.48 -12.94
N ALA A 142 -9.69 -1.51 -12.63
CA ALA A 142 -10.41 -0.34 -12.12
C ALA A 142 -9.83 0.16 -10.79
N THR A 143 -9.51 -0.75 -9.84
CA THR A 143 -8.89 -0.33 -8.57
C THR A 143 -7.53 0.33 -8.80
N LYS A 144 -6.73 -0.20 -9.72
CA LYS A 144 -5.39 0.33 -10.01
C LYS A 144 -5.44 1.63 -10.82
N ALA A 145 -6.44 1.81 -11.68
CA ALA A 145 -6.72 3.10 -12.32
C ALA A 145 -7.12 4.16 -11.30
N ALA A 146 -7.95 3.80 -10.31
CA ALA A 146 -8.30 4.69 -9.20
C ALA A 146 -7.06 5.11 -8.39
N VAL A 147 -6.14 4.17 -8.09
CA VAL A 147 -4.85 4.46 -7.43
C VAL A 147 -4.04 5.47 -8.24
N ASN A 148 -3.95 5.33 -9.57
CA ASN A 148 -3.21 6.27 -10.41
C ASN A 148 -3.81 7.68 -10.35
N ALA A 149 -5.12 7.80 -10.58
CA ALA A 149 -5.80 9.09 -10.58
C ALA A 149 -5.67 9.79 -9.21
N TYR A 150 -5.90 9.07 -8.11
CA TYR A 150 -5.73 9.56 -6.75
C TYR A 150 -4.28 10.02 -6.49
N THR A 151 -3.29 9.22 -6.90
CA THR A 151 -1.87 9.52 -6.68
C THR A 151 -1.46 10.80 -7.40
N MET A 152 -1.91 11.01 -8.63
CA MET A 152 -1.62 12.22 -9.42
C MET A 152 -2.22 13.47 -8.76
N ALA A 153 -3.45 13.41 -8.28
CA ALA A 153 -4.09 14.52 -7.57
C ALA A 153 -3.34 14.81 -6.26
N LEU A 154 -3.10 13.77 -5.44
CA LEU A 154 -2.43 13.90 -4.16
C LEU A 154 -1.00 14.45 -4.28
N ALA A 155 -0.27 14.10 -5.34
CA ALA A 155 1.06 14.64 -5.59
C ALA A 155 1.05 16.16 -5.75
N ASN A 156 0.04 16.72 -6.41
CA ASN A 156 -0.12 18.17 -6.56
C ASN A 156 -0.54 18.84 -5.24
N GLU A 157 -1.45 18.21 -4.48
CA GLU A 157 -1.91 18.72 -3.19
C GLU A 157 -0.77 18.81 -2.16
N LEU A 158 0.13 17.84 -2.15
CA LEU A 158 1.18 17.72 -1.14
C LEU A 158 2.51 18.37 -1.53
N ARG A 159 2.71 18.70 -2.79
CA ARG A 159 3.92 19.36 -3.29
C ARG A 159 4.29 20.64 -2.54
N PRO A 160 3.34 21.55 -2.18
CA PRO A 160 3.68 22.75 -1.41
C PRO A 160 4.22 22.46 0.00
N PHE A 161 3.99 21.26 0.52
CA PHE A 161 4.43 20.83 1.85
C PHE A 161 5.73 20.00 1.82
N GLY A 162 6.43 19.92 0.69
CA GLY A 162 7.66 19.15 0.57
C GLY A 162 7.48 17.63 0.58
N VAL A 163 6.24 17.14 0.39
CA VAL A 163 5.93 15.72 0.33
C VAL A 163 5.78 15.27 -1.12
N THR A 164 6.57 14.27 -1.51
CA THR A 164 6.51 13.68 -2.84
C THR A 164 5.62 12.45 -2.85
N VAL A 165 4.81 12.30 -3.90
CA VAL A 165 3.90 11.14 -4.06
C VAL A 165 4.08 10.57 -5.46
N CYS A 166 4.23 9.25 -5.58
CA CYS A 166 4.31 8.57 -6.87
C CYS A 166 3.56 7.24 -6.87
N ALA A 167 3.15 6.81 -8.05
CA ALA A 167 2.64 5.46 -8.29
C ALA A 167 3.73 4.63 -8.98
N VAL A 168 3.94 3.42 -8.47
CA VAL A 168 4.77 2.40 -9.15
C VAL A 168 3.83 1.41 -9.81
N MET A 169 4.03 1.16 -11.09
CA MET A 169 3.20 0.28 -11.91
C MET A 169 3.98 -0.99 -12.30
N PRO A 170 4.08 -1.98 -11.41
CA PRO A 170 4.73 -3.24 -11.75
C PRO A 170 4.00 -3.94 -12.90
N GLY A 171 4.79 -4.59 -13.77
CA GLY A 171 4.30 -5.54 -14.75
C GLY A 171 4.12 -6.93 -14.15
N ASP A 172 4.36 -7.96 -14.97
CA ASP A 172 4.29 -9.36 -14.51
C ASP A 172 5.57 -9.71 -13.74
N ILE A 173 5.46 -9.73 -12.41
CA ILE A 173 6.56 -10.09 -11.51
C ILE A 173 6.25 -11.45 -10.89
N HIS A 174 7.20 -12.38 -11.01
CA HIS A 174 7.06 -13.70 -10.41
C HIS A 174 7.03 -13.64 -8.88
N THR A 175 5.82 -13.66 -8.33
CA THR A 175 5.55 -13.69 -6.88
C THR A 175 4.37 -14.62 -6.59
N GLY A 176 4.10 -14.87 -5.31
CA GLY A 176 2.89 -15.58 -4.91
C GLY A 176 1.56 -14.85 -5.22
N PHE A 177 1.61 -13.62 -5.72
CA PHE A 177 0.41 -12.81 -6.00
C PHE A 177 -0.51 -13.46 -7.03
N THR A 178 0.05 -13.99 -8.14
CA THR A 178 -0.74 -14.64 -9.20
C THR A 178 -1.37 -15.94 -8.70
N ALA A 179 -0.64 -16.72 -7.90
CA ALA A 179 -1.16 -17.94 -7.29
C ALA A 179 -2.23 -17.65 -6.21
N ALA A 180 -2.09 -16.55 -5.48
CA ALA A 180 -3.04 -16.09 -4.47
C ALA A 180 -4.25 -15.34 -5.05
N ARG A 181 -4.29 -15.09 -6.37
CA ARG A 181 -5.40 -14.41 -7.04
C ARG A 181 -6.67 -15.26 -6.89
N ARG A 182 -7.72 -14.65 -6.35
CA ARG A 182 -9.02 -15.31 -6.23
C ARG A 182 -9.62 -15.48 -7.62
N LYS A 183 -9.96 -16.71 -7.98
CA LYS A 183 -10.65 -17.03 -9.23
C LYS A 183 -12.14 -17.12 -8.94
N VAL A 184 -12.94 -16.44 -9.74
CA VAL A 184 -14.40 -16.55 -9.73
C VAL A 184 -14.78 -17.37 -10.95
N SER A 185 -15.44 -18.49 -10.72
CA SER A 185 -15.94 -19.44 -11.74
C SER A 185 -17.46 -19.34 -11.83
#